data_ac7e00b2893c8f6a797969b3b057723a
#
_entry.id   ac7e00b2893c8f6a797969b3b057723a
#
_cell.length_a   1.000
_cell.length_b   1.000
_cell.length_c   1.000
_cell.angle_alpha   90.00
_cell.angle_beta   90.00
_cell.angle_gamma   90.00
#
_symmetry.space_group_name_H-M   'P 1'
#
loop_
_entity.id
_entity.type
_entity.pdbx_description
1 polymer ?
#
loop_
_entity_poly.entity_id
_entity_poly.type
_entity_poly.pdbx_seq_one_letter_code
_entity_poly.pdbx_strand_id
1 'polypeptide(L)'
;MDEVKKLSIANFNITYGPENEPMLTYFQDILYPAFCNEQKVRTSKNVSYFSDVELKLISSEYVLTGNLIRETHYRVRTIVVDNELVPSPSSVPTAPYSRFIIYLKSHRMILVKNEGQSPNLKSFQAVLRKVVDRYTREANRERDKADLPLFPNAVINIVNMPLPDSIDETIKEFAKIIPINLRFFPLNNDIDPAPLLAYVRSTMDSVDSKTGNLTFNSPKSANGISNLFQDSIASGNASATVTGEKQDGTKVKITDNQLGSELQIPSAGNLSADDDERIANYCKSRNYLPEASEENKALYGKALNILELLVSKI
;
A
#
# COMPACT_ATOMS: atom_id res chain seq x y z
N MET A 1 -26.30 -14.31 5.07
CA MET A 1 -25.19 -13.55 5.72
C MET A 1 -24.56 -12.73 4.61
N ASP A 2 -24.50 -11.43 4.79
CA ASP A 2 -23.80 -10.58 3.84
C ASP A 2 -22.33 -10.99 3.84
N GLU A 3 -21.80 -11.34 2.68
CA GLU A 3 -20.40 -11.62 2.52
C GLU A 3 -19.60 -10.33 2.76
N VAL A 4 -18.56 -10.39 3.58
CA VAL A 4 -17.71 -9.24 3.87
C VAL A 4 -16.30 -9.48 3.32
N LYS A 5 -15.71 -8.45 2.73
CA LYS A 5 -14.36 -8.49 2.20
C LYS A 5 -13.42 -7.62 3.04
N LYS A 6 -12.18 -8.11 3.20
CA LYS A 6 -11.13 -7.38 3.92
C LYS A 6 -10.64 -6.20 3.09
N LEU A 7 -10.54 -5.05 3.74
CA LEU A 7 -10.14 -3.79 3.14
C LEU A 7 -8.93 -3.22 3.90
N SER A 8 -7.98 -2.65 3.18
CA SER A 8 -6.84 -1.90 3.73
C SER A 8 -6.78 -0.52 3.12
N ILE A 9 -6.49 0.48 3.93
CA ILE A 9 -6.15 1.83 3.49
C ILE A 9 -4.65 2.03 3.64
N ALA A 10 -4.02 2.64 2.65
CA ALA A 10 -2.58 2.87 2.68
C ALA A 10 -2.19 4.24 2.12
N ASN A 11 -1.09 4.79 2.61
CA ASN A 11 -0.37 5.84 1.92
C ASN A 11 0.39 5.22 0.74
N PHE A 12 0.10 5.70 -0.47
CA PHE A 12 0.73 5.28 -1.72
C PHE A 12 1.84 6.27 -2.06
N ASN A 13 2.96 6.14 -1.35
CA ASN A 13 4.05 7.09 -1.44
C ASN A 13 5.11 6.63 -2.45
N ILE A 14 5.27 7.39 -3.52
CA ILE A 14 6.29 7.19 -4.56
C ILE A 14 7.01 8.51 -4.81
N THR A 15 8.34 8.46 -4.78
CA THR A 15 9.21 9.56 -5.16
C THR A 15 10.27 9.08 -6.15
N TYR A 16 10.86 10.00 -6.90
CA TYR A 16 11.85 9.69 -7.93
C TYR A 16 13.16 10.45 -7.72
N GLY A 17 14.25 9.77 -7.99
CA GLY A 17 15.58 10.34 -8.04
C GLY A 17 16.12 10.83 -6.69
N PRO A 18 17.26 11.54 -6.72
CA PRO A 18 17.89 12.09 -5.51
C PRO A 18 17.09 13.24 -4.91
N GLU A 19 16.39 14.02 -5.72
CA GLU A 19 15.60 15.20 -5.28
C GLU A 19 14.21 14.83 -4.76
N ASN A 20 13.87 13.53 -4.66
CA ASN A 20 12.57 13.03 -4.23
C ASN A 20 11.40 13.61 -5.04
N GLU A 21 11.56 13.73 -6.36
CA GLU A 21 10.51 14.27 -7.24
C GLU A 21 9.18 13.54 -7.06
N PRO A 22 8.06 14.28 -7.07
CA PRO A 22 6.74 13.71 -6.78
C PRO A 22 6.29 12.64 -7.78
N MET A 23 5.42 11.74 -7.33
CA MET A 23 4.84 10.66 -8.14
C MET A 23 4.27 11.15 -9.48
N LEU A 24 3.54 12.26 -9.47
CA LEU A 24 2.86 12.78 -10.66
C LEU A 24 3.81 13.32 -11.72
N THR A 25 5.07 13.66 -11.37
CA THR A 25 6.08 14.13 -12.33
C THR A 25 6.36 13.07 -13.42
N TYR A 26 6.40 11.80 -13.05
CA TYR A 26 6.67 10.69 -13.97
C TYR A 26 5.50 9.71 -14.08
N PHE A 27 4.28 10.18 -13.80
CA PHE A 27 3.10 9.31 -13.85
C PHE A 27 2.87 8.79 -15.26
N GLN A 28 2.86 9.68 -16.25
CA GLN A 28 2.63 9.34 -17.66
C GLN A 28 3.77 8.50 -18.26
N ASP A 29 5.01 8.80 -17.90
CA ASP A 29 6.17 8.23 -18.58
C ASP A 29 6.69 6.94 -17.94
N ILE A 30 6.43 6.74 -16.64
CA ILE A 30 6.92 5.58 -15.89
C ILE A 30 5.78 4.81 -15.23
N LEU A 31 5.03 5.46 -14.32
CA LEU A 31 4.17 4.71 -13.40
C LEU A 31 2.97 4.08 -14.11
N TYR A 32 2.20 4.86 -14.87
CA TYR A 32 1.04 4.38 -15.59
C TYR A 32 1.37 3.30 -16.62
N PRO A 33 2.38 3.50 -17.51
CA PRO A 33 2.79 2.44 -18.44
C PRO A 33 3.30 1.19 -17.75
N ALA A 34 4.01 1.32 -16.63
CA ALA A 34 4.48 0.16 -15.86
C ALA A 34 3.32 -0.68 -15.32
N PHE A 35 2.23 -0.06 -14.87
CA PHE A 35 1.01 -0.78 -14.46
C PHE A 35 0.32 -1.47 -15.64
N CYS A 36 0.26 -0.83 -16.81
CA CYS A 36 -0.44 -1.33 -18.00
C CYS A 36 0.33 -2.40 -18.78
N ASN A 37 1.62 -2.58 -18.51
CA ASN A 37 2.51 -3.47 -19.30
C ASN A 37 2.35 -4.96 -18.95
N GLU A 38 1.36 -5.36 -18.15
CA GLU A 38 1.05 -6.75 -17.76
C GLU A 38 2.27 -7.63 -17.41
N GLN A 39 3.34 -7.01 -16.89
CA GLN A 39 4.60 -7.69 -16.60
C GLN A 39 4.42 -8.70 -15.46
N LYS A 40 4.69 -9.98 -15.78
CA LYS A 40 4.62 -11.06 -14.80
C LYS A 40 5.85 -11.12 -13.91
N VAL A 41 5.63 -11.02 -12.61
CA VAL A 41 6.65 -11.18 -11.56
C VAL A 41 6.61 -12.60 -11.04
N ARG A 42 7.64 -13.39 -11.34
CA ARG A 42 7.74 -14.81 -10.97
C ARG A 42 8.52 -14.98 -9.67
N THR A 43 8.05 -15.88 -8.83
CA THR A 43 8.77 -16.45 -7.68
C THR A 43 8.77 -17.98 -7.83
N SER A 44 9.43 -18.72 -6.93
CA SER A 44 9.43 -20.18 -6.95
C SER A 44 8.03 -20.81 -6.82
N LYS A 45 7.05 -20.09 -6.27
CA LYS A 45 5.72 -20.62 -5.93
C LYS A 45 4.56 -19.93 -6.64
N ASN A 46 4.75 -18.67 -7.09
CA ASN A 46 3.66 -17.82 -7.56
C ASN A 46 4.10 -16.99 -8.75
N VAL A 47 3.12 -16.59 -9.55
CA VAL A 47 3.26 -15.55 -10.58
C VAL A 47 2.29 -14.43 -10.21
N SER A 48 2.78 -13.19 -10.14
CA SER A 48 1.94 -12.03 -9.81
C SER A 48 2.07 -10.96 -10.89
N TYR A 49 0.95 -10.28 -11.19
CA TYR A 49 0.89 -9.21 -12.19
C TYR A 49 -0.33 -8.34 -11.96
N PHE A 50 -0.32 -7.14 -12.54
CA PHE A 50 -1.47 -6.25 -12.58
C PHE A 50 -2.32 -6.55 -13.81
N SER A 51 -3.65 -6.45 -13.68
CA SER A 51 -4.62 -6.57 -14.79
C SER A 51 -5.77 -5.59 -14.63
N ASP A 52 -6.52 -5.40 -15.69
CA ASP A 52 -7.69 -4.50 -15.73
C ASP A 52 -7.36 -3.12 -15.15
N VAL A 53 -6.16 -2.62 -15.50
CA VAL A 53 -5.68 -1.32 -15.03
C VAL A 53 -6.34 -0.22 -15.84
N GLU A 54 -7.03 0.67 -15.14
CA GLU A 54 -7.80 1.75 -15.74
C GLU A 54 -7.58 3.06 -14.98
N LEU A 55 -7.39 4.14 -15.73
CA LEU A 55 -7.44 5.51 -15.21
C LEU A 55 -8.84 6.05 -15.45
N LYS A 56 -9.57 6.38 -14.39
CA LYS A 56 -10.95 6.87 -14.47
C LYS A 56 -11.27 7.94 -13.46
N LEU A 57 -12.40 8.61 -13.66
CA LEU A 57 -12.90 9.64 -12.76
C LEU A 57 -13.87 9.02 -11.75
N ILE A 58 -13.60 9.14 -10.45
CA ILE A 58 -14.52 8.78 -9.38
C ILE A 58 -14.70 9.99 -8.46
N SER A 59 -15.94 10.42 -8.23
CA SER A 59 -16.26 11.58 -7.38
C SER A 59 -15.43 12.83 -7.71
N SER A 60 -15.26 13.12 -9.01
CA SER A 60 -14.51 14.27 -9.55
C SER A 60 -12.99 14.23 -9.29
N GLU A 61 -12.42 13.06 -8.99
CA GLU A 61 -10.98 12.84 -8.86
C GLU A 61 -10.51 11.71 -9.78
N TYR A 62 -9.36 11.89 -10.45
CA TYR A 62 -8.74 10.81 -11.20
C TYR A 62 -8.14 9.79 -10.26
N VAL A 63 -8.52 8.54 -10.49
CA VAL A 63 -8.02 7.37 -9.75
C VAL A 63 -7.47 6.33 -10.71
N LEU A 64 -6.41 5.65 -10.30
CA LEU A 64 -5.93 4.46 -10.97
C LEU A 64 -6.51 3.24 -10.28
N THR A 65 -7.22 2.40 -11.03
CA THR A 65 -7.84 1.17 -10.51
C THR A 65 -7.28 -0.05 -11.23
N GLY A 66 -7.53 -1.23 -10.68
CA GLY A 66 -7.12 -2.48 -11.30
C GLY A 66 -7.10 -3.65 -10.31
N ASN A 67 -6.60 -4.77 -10.79
CA ASN A 67 -6.42 -5.98 -9.98
C ASN A 67 -4.94 -6.29 -9.81
N LEU A 68 -4.53 -6.74 -8.62
CA LEU A 68 -3.29 -7.47 -8.42
C LEU A 68 -3.64 -8.95 -8.31
N ILE A 69 -3.24 -9.74 -9.30
CA ILE A 69 -3.48 -11.19 -9.37
C ILE A 69 -2.26 -11.93 -8.85
N ARG A 70 -2.50 -13.09 -8.22
CA ARG A 70 -1.48 -14.05 -7.83
C ARG A 70 -1.85 -15.45 -8.29
N GLU A 71 -1.37 -15.87 -9.46
CA GLU A 71 -1.47 -17.25 -9.90
C GLU A 71 -0.68 -18.18 -8.96
N THR A 72 -1.33 -19.19 -8.42
CA THR A 72 -0.75 -20.15 -7.47
C THR A 72 -1.49 -21.48 -7.56
N HIS A 73 -1.13 -22.43 -6.69
CA HIS A 73 -1.79 -23.72 -6.59
C HIS A 73 -2.29 -23.94 -5.18
N TYR A 74 -3.56 -24.28 -5.05
CA TYR A 74 -4.14 -24.74 -3.79
C TYR A 74 -3.90 -26.24 -3.64
N ARG A 75 -3.21 -26.64 -2.57
CA ARG A 75 -2.97 -28.06 -2.28
C ARG A 75 -4.10 -28.61 -1.43
N VAL A 76 -4.80 -29.59 -1.94
CA VAL A 76 -5.77 -30.36 -1.18
C VAL A 76 -4.98 -31.41 -0.37
N ARG A 77 -5.00 -31.30 0.96
CA ARG A 77 -4.22 -32.19 1.84
C ARG A 77 -4.94 -33.50 2.11
N THR A 78 -6.24 -33.42 2.31
CA THR A 78 -7.10 -34.56 2.64
C THR A 78 -8.45 -34.43 1.94
N ILE A 79 -9.03 -35.57 1.58
CA ILE A 79 -10.41 -35.69 1.08
C ILE A 79 -11.13 -36.75 1.90
N VAL A 80 -12.47 -36.76 1.87
CA VAL A 80 -13.28 -37.80 2.48
C VAL A 80 -13.62 -38.84 1.39
N VAL A 81 -13.25 -40.09 1.62
CA VAL A 81 -13.62 -41.22 0.79
C VAL A 81 -14.21 -42.30 1.72
N ASP A 82 -15.40 -42.76 1.43
CA ASP A 82 -16.13 -43.76 2.25
C ASP A 82 -16.17 -43.42 3.76
N ASN A 83 -16.44 -42.15 4.09
CA ASN A 83 -16.42 -41.61 5.45
C ASN A 83 -15.06 -41.57 6.18
N GLU A 84 -13.96 -41.85 5.50
CA GLU A 84 -12.60 -41.77 6.03
C GLU A 84 -11.83 -40.63 5.45
N LEU A 85 -10.96 -39.98 6.29
CA LEU A 85 -10.03 -38.95 5.84
C LEU A 85 -8.81 -39.59 5.20
N VAL A 86 -8.67 -39.43 3.86
CA VAL A 86 -7.52 -39.93 3.12
C VAL A 86 -6.64 -38.80 2.62
N PRO A 87 -5.30 -38.95 2.62
CA PRO A 87 -4.40 -37.99 2.01
C PRO A 87 -4.70 -37.80 0.53
N SER A 88 -4.69 -36.53 0.08
CA SER A 88 -4.86 -36.20 -1.34
C SER A 88 -3.59 -35.53 -1.88
N PRO A 89 -3.01 -36.02 -2.98
CA PRO A 89 -1.91 -35.37 -3.67
C PRO A 89 -2.37 -34.26 -4.62
N SER A 90 -3.68 -34.00 -4.71
CA SER A 90 -4.23 -33.09 -5.70
C SER A 90 -3.86 -31.62 -5.44
N SER A 91 -3.72 -30.89 -6.53
CA SER A 91 -3.37 -29.49 -6.54
C SER A 91 -4.21 -28.78 -7.60
N VAL A 92 -4.94 -27.72 -7.19
CA VAL A 92 -5.85 -26.98 -8.05
C VAL A 92 -5.22 -25.63 -8.38
N PRO A 93 -5.07 -25.27 -9.67
CA PRO A 93 -4.67 -23.93 -10.06
C PRO A 93 -5.69 -22.91 -9.55
N THR A 94 -5.21 -21.80 -9.00
CA THR A 94 -6.05 -20.71 -8.51
C THR A 94 -5.36 -19.37 -8.72
N ALA A 95 -6.15 -18.32 -8.85
CA ALA A 95 -5.67 -16.97 -9.11
C ALA A 95 -6.32 -15.92 -8.17
N PRO A 96 -6.11 -16.02 -6.84
CA PRO A 96 -6.63 -15.03 -5.92
C PRO A 96 -6.12 -13.62 -6.27
N TYR A 97 -7.02 -12.63 -6.20
CA TYR A 97 -6.70 -11.25 -6.54
C TYR A 97 -7.22 -10.26 -5.51
N SER A 98 -6.66 -9.06 -5.56
CA SER A 98 -7.15 -7.91 -4.81
C SER A 98 -7.44 -6.77 -5.76
N ARG A 99 -8.60 -6.12 -5.59
CA ARG A 99 -8.94 -4.89 -6.29
C ARG A 99 -8.27 -3.71 -5.61
N PHE A 100 -7.68 -2.78 -6.39
CA PHE A 100 -7.09 -1.56 -5.85
C PHE A 100 -7.69 -0.31 -6.48
N ILE A 101 -7.73 0.76 -5.69
CA ILE A 101 -8.09 2.11 -6.12
C ILE A 101 -7.03 3.06 -5.54
N ILE A 102 -6.32 3.77 -6.39
CA ILE A 102 -5.28 4.73 -6.00
C ILE A 102 -5.74 6.14 -6.36
N TYR A 103 -5.92 6.98 -5.36
CA TYR A 103 -6.26 8.39 -5.51
C TYR A 103 -5.01 9.19 -5.83
N LEU A 104 -4.95 9.76 -7.05
CA LEU A 104 -3.77 10.47 -7.53
C LEU A 104 -3.57 11.83 -6.87
N LYS A 105 -4.64 12.44 -6.35
CA LYS A 105 -4.59 13.72 -5.67
C LYS A 105 -4.09 13.62 -4.23
N SER A 106 -4.55 12.62 -3.48
CA SER A 106 -4.23 12.46 -2.06
C SER A 106 -3.13 11.43 -1.81
N HIS A 107 -2.67 10.71 -2.84
CA HIS A 107 -1.73 9.59 -2.73
C HIS A 107 -2.21 8.53 -1.74
N ARG A 108 -3.49 8.25 -1.75
CA ARG A 108 -4.09 7.21 -0.90
C ARG A 108 -4.53 6.03 -1.73
N MET A 109 -4.41 4.85 -1.15
CA MET A 109 -4.73 3.60 -1.80
C MET A 109 -5.74 2.82 -0.96
N ILE A 110 -6.77 2.31 -1.62
CA ILE A 110 -7.66 1.29 -1.10
C ILE A 110 -7.25 -0.04 -1.72
N LEU A 111 -7.11 -1.08 -0.91
CA LEU A 111 -6.89 -2.45 -1.37
C LEU A 111 -7.94 -3.37 -0.77
N VAL A 112 -8.81 -3.96 -1.60
CA VAL A 112 -9.85 -4.89 -1.17
C VAL A 112 -9.48 -6.30 -1.61
N LYS A 113 -9.36 -7.23 -0.67
CA LYS A 113 -9.10 -8.64 -0.97
C LYS A 113 -10.38 -9.29 -1.46
N ASN A 114 -10.33 -9.92 -2.65
CA ASN A 114 -11.48 -10.65 -3.16
C ASN A 114 -11.78 -11.92 -2.33
N GLU A 115 -10.72 -12.54 -1.80
CA GLU A 115 -10.81 -13.78 -1.01
C GLU A 115 -9.65 -13.89 -0.01
N GLY A 116 -9.67 -14.89 0.88
CA GLY A 116 -8.71 -15.01 1.98
C GLY A 116 -7.24 -15.08 1.58
N GLN A 117 -6.93 -15.66 0.42
CA GLN A 117 -5.56 -15.79 -0.09
C GLN A 117 -5.12 -14.67 -1.04
N SER A 118 -5.95 -13.66 -1.25
CA SER A 118 -5.64 -12.52 -2.11
C SER A 118 -4.39 -11.76 -1.65
N PRO A 119 -3.63 -11.14 -2.57
CA PRO A 119 -2.45 -10.35 -2.25
C PRO A 119 -2.77 -9.21 -1.26
N ASN A 120 -1.86 -8.93 -0.36
CA ASN A 120 -1.94 -7.81 0.60
C ASN A 120 -1.04 -6.63 0.17
N LEU A 121 -1.04 -5.54 0.95
CA LEU A 121 -0.23 -4.33 0.68
C LEU A 121 1.26 -4.64 0.51
N LYS A 122 1.83 -5.54 1.32
CA LYS A 122 3.23 -5.96 1.21
C LYS A 122 3.51 -6.66 -0.12
N SER A 123 2.60 -7.53 -0.55
CA SER A 123 2.68 -8.20 -1.86
C SER A 123 2.56 -7.18 -2.99
N PHE A 124 1.62 -6.23 -2.86
CA PHE A 124 1.42 -5.16 -3.82
C PHE A 124 2.70 -4.33 -4.01
N GLN A 125 3.27 -3.84 -2.92
CA GLN A 125 4.53 -3.07 -2.96
C GLN A 125 5.67 -3.86 -3.60
N ALA A 126 5.82 -5.13 -3.24
CA ALA A 126 6.89 -5.98 -3.77
C ALA A 126 6.76 -6.24 -5.28
N VAL A 127 5.53 -6.40 -5.78
CA VAL A 127 5.26 -6.56 -7.22
C VAL A 127 5.48 -5.23 -7.94
N LEU A 128 4.92 -4.13 -7.42
CA LEU A 128 5.03 -2.81 -8.04
C LEU A 128 6.49 -2.36 -8.18
N ARG A 129 7.30 -2.55 -7.14
CA ARG A 129 8.76 -2.24 -7.21
C ARG A 129 9.43 -2.95 -8.37
N LYS A 130 9.17 -4.25 -8.56
CA LYS A 130 9.77 -5.04 -9.62
C LYS A 130 9.28 -4.64 -11.01
N VAL A 131 8.00 -4.33 -11.13
CA VAL A 131 7.38 -3.93 -12.40
C VAL A 131 7.91 -2.56 -12.82
N VAL A 132 7.89 -1.56 -11.92
CA VAL A 132 8.39 -0.22 -12.19
C VAL A 132 9.90 -0.24 -12.48
N ASP A 133 10.71 -0.95 -11.68
CA ASP A 133 12.15 -1.07 -11.89
C ASP A 133 12.50 -1.72 -13.25
N ARG A 134 11.75 -2.75 -13.65
CA ARG A 134 11.95 -3.39 -14.96
C ARG A 134 11.58 -2.46 -16.09
N TYR A 135 10.40 -1.83 -16.00
CA TYR A 135 9.94 -0.87 -17.00
C TYR A 135 10.94 0.29 -17.17
N THR A 136 11.35 0.91 -16.07
CA THR A 136 12.31 2.03 -16.09
C THR A 136 13.63 1.62 -16.73
N ARG A 137 14.15 0.41 -16.42
CA ARG A 137 15.39 -0.09 -17.04
C ARG A 137 15.23 -0.34 -18.55
N GLU A 138 14.11 -0.87 -19.00
CA GLU A 138 13.81 -1.10 -20.41
C GLU A 138 13.68 0.24 -21.14
N ALA A 139 12.90 1.18 -20.60
CA ALA A 139 12.76 2.53 -21.16
C ALA A 139 14.10 3.28 -21.22
N ASN A 140 14.93 3.18 -20.18
CA ASN A 140 16.25 3.82 -20.15
C ASN A 140 17.23 3.25 -21.18
N ARG A 141 17.15 1.97 -21.52
CA ARG A 141 17.95 1.40 -22.61
C ARG A 141 17.63 2.02 -23.98
N GLU A 142 16.35 2.30 -24.25
CA GLU A 142 15.95 2.96 -25.49
C GLU A 142 16.29 4.45 -25.49
N ARG A 143 16.18 5.12 -24.33
CA ARG A 143 16.57 6.53 -24.19
C ARG A 143 18.07 6.72 -24.35
N ASP A 144 18.89 5.84 -23.79
CA ASP A 144 20.36 5.84 -23.91
C ASP A 144 20.78 5.71 -25.38
N LYS A 145 20.16 4.80 -26.16
CA LYS A 145 20.41 4.68 -27.60
C LYS A 145 20.03 5.93 -28.40
N ALA A 146 19.05 6.69 -27.89
CA ALA A 146 18.56 7.92 -28.50
C ALA A 146 19.22 9.20 -27.96
N ASP A 147 20.26 9.05 -27.12
CA ASP A 147 20.96 10.16 -26.44
C ASP A 147 20.00 11.10 -25.65
N LEU A 148 18.98 10.51 -25.04
CA LEU A 148 17.99 11.23 -24.22
C LEU A 148 18.31 11.09 -22.73
N PRO A 149 17.95 12.10 -21.88
CA PRO A 149 18.11 12.00 -20.43
C PRO A 149 17.41 10.76 -19.87
N LEU A 150 18.08 10.03 -18.97
CA LEU A 150 17.54 8.81 -18.38
C LEU A 150 16.47 9.13 -17.34
N PHE A 151 15.47 8.27 -17.23
CA PHE A 151 14.49 8.34 -16.15
C PHE A 151 15.11 8.00 -14.80
N PRO A 152 14.75 8.71 -13.74
CA PRO A 152 15.23 8.42 -12.38
C PRO A 152 14.61 7.14 -11.81
N ASN A 153 15.32 6.53 -10.83
CA ASN A 153 14.80 5.39 -10.10
C ASN A 153 13.67 5.79 -9.16
N ALA A 154 12.64 4.96 -9.08
CA ALA A 154 11.52 5.14 -8.15
C ALA A 154 11.85 4.61 -6.75
N VAL A 155 11.45 5.36 -5.71
CA VAL A 155 11.41 4.91 -4.32
C VAL A 155 9.94 4.71 -3.94
N ILE A 156 9.55 3.45 -3.73
CA ILE A 156 8.14 3.07 -3.52
C ILE A 156 7.94 2.62 -2.09
N ASN A 157 7.08 3.32 -1.33
CA ASN A 157 6.69 2.99 0.04
C ASN A 157 5.17 2.98 0.14
N ILE A 158 4.59 1.81 0.38
CA ILE A 158 3.15 1.64 0.59
C ILE A 158 2.96 1.26 2.04
N VAL A 159 2.42 2.19 2.81
CA VAL A 159 2.32 2.08 4.27
C VAL A 159 0.85 1.97 4.66
N ASN A 160 0.52 0.90 5.39
CA ASN A 160 -0.82 0.73 5.94
C ASN A 160 -1.17 1.88 6.89
N MET A 161 -2.41 2.35 6.79
CA MET A 161 -2.96 3.42 7.63
C MET A 161 -4.05 2.82 8.52
N PRO A 162 -3.71 2.32 9.72
CA PRO A 162 -4.70 1.81 10.65
C PRO A 162 -5.56 2.95 11.20
N LEU A 163 -6.80 2.66 11.54
CA LEU A 163 -7.67 3.62 12.22
C LEU A 163 -7.14 3.93 13.64
N PRO A 164 -7.27 5.18 14.11
CA PRO A 164 -6.81 5.57 15.45
C PRO A 164 -7.35 4.67 16.57
N ASP A 165 -8.64 4.38 16.58
CA ASP A 165 -9.26 3.52 17.62
C ASP A 165 -8.67 2.10 17.62
N SER A 166 -8.35 1.57 16.45
CA SER A 166 -7.73 0.24 16.31
C SER A 166 -6.28 0.19 16.83
N ILE A 167 -5.56 1.31 16.73
CA ILE A 167 -4.22 1.44 17.33
C ILE A 167 -4.32 1.31 18.84
N ASP A 168 -5.25 2.04 19.46
CA ASP A 168 -5.46 2.03 20.91
C ASP A 168 -5.83 0.64 21.43
N GLU A 169 -6.73 -0.06 20.74
CA GLU A 169 -7.09 -1.45 21.07
C GLU A 169 -5.87 -2.38 21.01
N THR A 170 -5.09 -2.28 19.93
CA THR A 170 -3.90 -3.13 19.75
C THR A 170 -2.84 -2.85 20.83
N ILE A 171 -2.62 -1.60 21.21
CA ILE A 171 -1.64 -1.24 22.24
C ILE A 171 -2.06 -1.76 23.62
N LYS A 172 -3.34 -1.77 23.94
CA LYS A 172 -3.89 -2.32 25.20
C LYS A 172 -3.71 -3.84 25.34
N GLU A 173 -3.51 -4.57 24.25
CA GLU A 173 -3.24 -6.01 24.31
C GLU A 173 -1.85 -6.34 24.90
N PHE A 174 -0.91 -5.36 24.89
CA PHE A 174 0.42 -5.59 25.43
C PHE A 174 0.46 -5.40 26.96
N ALA A 175 1.00 -6.40 27.66
CA ALA A 175 1.40 -6.27 29.05
C ALA A 175 2.70 -5.44 29.16
N LYS A 176 3.59 -5.58 28.18
CA LYS A 176 4.88 -4.89 28.13
C LYS A 176 5.33 -4.68 26.71
N ILE A 177 5.69 -3.44 26.38
CA ILE A 177 6.36 -3.11 25.11
C ILE A 177 7.86 -2.97 25.38
N ILE A 178 8.69 -3.61 24.53
CA ILE A 178 10.15 -3.67 24.70
C ILE A 178 10.81 -2.62 23.81
N PRO A 179 10.83 -2.74 22.46
CA PRO A 179 11.08 -1.62 21.57
C PRO A 179 9.89 -1.27 20.72
N ILE A 180 9.80 0.02 20.41
CA ILE A 180 9.09 0.57 19.27
C ILE A 180 10.12 1.13 18.30
N ASN A 181 10.05 0.71 17.03
CA ASN A 181 10.85 1.29 15.95
C ASN A 181 9.92 1.99 14.97
N LEU A 182 10.15 3.28 14.74
CA LEU A 182 9.58 4.05 13.64
C LEU A 182 10.63 4.15 12.54
N ARG A 183 10.23 3.83 11.31
CA ARG A 183 11.05 4.00 10.12
C ARG A 183 10.50 5.10 9.24
N PHE A 184 11.33 6.07 8.95
CA PHE A 184 11.06 7.21 8.08
C PHE A 184 11.59 6.94 6.67
N PHE A 185 10.90 7.50 5.69
CA PHE A 185 11.23 7.45 4.26
C PHE A 185 10.83 8.80 3.62
N PRO A 186 11.31 9.15 2.41
CA PRO A 186 10.90 10.38 1.72
C PRO A 186 9.39 10.45 1.58
N LEU A 187 8.80 11.61 1.82
CA LEU A 187 7.37 11.86 1.62
C LEU A 187 7.11 12.39 0.21
N ASN A 188 5.95 12.05 -0.33
CA ASN A 188 5.45 12.56 -1.60
C ASN A 188 4.57 13.81 -1.34
N ASN A 189 5.19 14.86 -0.80
CA ASN A 189 4.57 16.14 -0.41
C ASN A 189 3.48 16.05 0.68
N ASP A 190 3.43 14.96 1.42
CA ASP A 190 2.65 14.89 2.64
C ASP A 190 3.36 15.67 3.77
N ILE A 191 2.58 16.25 4.66
CA ILE A 191 3.07 17.03 5.80
C ILE A 191 3.06 16.15 7.05
N ASP A 192 4.14 16.20 7.83
CA ASP A 192 4.17 15.58 9.15
C ASP A 192 3.36 16.42 10.14
N PRO A 193 2.31 15.86 10.77
CA PRO A 193 1.47 16.61 11.69
C PRO A 193 2.17 16.92 13.03
N ALA A 194 3.17 16.11 13.43
CA ALA A 194 3.85 16.22 14.70
C ALA A 194 5.23 16.88 14.58
N PRO A 195 5.57 17.84 15.46
CA PRO A 195 6.87 18.52 15.45
C PRO A 195 8.06 17.57 15.55
N LEU A 196 7.95 16.48 16.32
CA LEU A 196 9.01 15.45 16.42
C LEU A 196 9.32 14.83 15.07
N LEU A 197 8.31 14.48 14.29
CA LEU A 197 8.49 13.86 12.99
C LEU A 197 9.12 14.82 11.99
N ALA A 198 8.67 16.05 11.97
CA ALA A 198 9.26 17.12 11.16
C ALA A 198 10.74 17.34 11.53
N TYR A 199 11.08 17.33 12.82
CA TYR A 199 12.47 17.44 13.29
C TYR A 199 13.34 16.26 12.82
N VAL A 200 12.85 15.02 12.93
CA VAL A 200 13.59 13.84 12.46
C VAL A 200 13.84 13.94 10.96
N ARG A 201 12.87 14.37 10.16
CA ARG A 201 13.06 14.56 8.70
C ARG A 201 14.05 15.63 8.38
N SER A 202 13.93 16.81 9.00
CA SER A 202 14.89 17.90 8.86
C SER A 202 16.32 17.45 9.20
N THR A 203 16.47 16.57 10.21
CA THR A 203 17.76 15.98 10.55
C THR A 203 18.25 15.00 9.47
N MET A 204 17.35 14.17 8.91
CA MET A 204 17.71 13.28 7.78
C MET A 204 18.18 14.08 6.57
N ASP A 205 17.47 15.16 6.23
CA ASP A 205 17.81 16.04 5.11
C ASP A 205 19.19 16.70 5.33
N SER A 206 19.47 17.14 6.55
CA SER A 206 20.77 17.78 6.90
C SER A 206 21.97 16.86 6.72
N VAL A 207 21.78 15.54 6.73
CA VAL A 207 22.82 14.52 6.52
C VAL A 207 22.65 13.74 5.20
N ASP A 208 21.79 14.24 4.31
CA ASP A 208 21.44 13.63 3.01
C ASP A 208 21.04 12.15 3.12
N SER A 209 20.24 11.81 4.15
CA SER A 209 19.78 10.44 4.39
C SER A 209 18.37 10.22 3.85
N LYS A 210 18.19 9.23 2.97
CA LYS A 210 16.88 8.87 2.41
C LYS A 210 15.99 8.09 3.38
N THR A 211 16.55 7.48 4.43
CA THR A 211 15.76 6.76 5.44
C THR A 211 16.36 6.95 6.82
N GLY A 212 15.49 6.98 7.84
CA GLY A 212 15.91 7.07 9.24
C GLY A 212 15.10 6.13 10.11
N ASN A 213 15.63 5.84 11.29
CA ASN A 213 14.91 5.07 12.30
C ASN A 213 14.96 5.79 13.64
N LEU A 214 13.81 5.81 14.33
CA LEU A 214 13.70 6.28 15.71
C LEU A 214 13.24 5.10 16.58
N THR A 215 14.00 4.82 17.63
CA THR A 215 13.73 3.69 18.54
C THR A 215 13.44 4.19 19.93
N PHE A 216 12.32 3.73 20.51
CA PHE A 216 11.99 3.93 21.91
C PHE A 216 12.10 2.59 22.63
N ASN A 217 12.99 2.52 23.64
CA ASN A 217 13.19 1.31 24.43
C ASN A 217 12.32 1.34 25.68
N SER A 218 11.61 0.24 25.92
CA SER A 218 10.77 0.02 27.11
C SER A 218 9.80 1.17 27.43
N PRO A 219 9.04 1.70 26.46
CA PRO A 219 8.07 2.75 26.72
C PRO A 219 6.95 2.20 27.63
N LYS A 220 6.49 3.04 28.57
CA LYS A 220 5.49 2.62 29.59
C LYS A 220 4.15 3.32 29.44
N SER A 221 4.10 4.47 28.78
CA SER A 221 2.87 5.25 28.63
C SER A 221 2.05 4.75 27.45
N ALA A 222 0.99 3.99 27.66
CA ALA A 222 0.10 3.54 26.60
C ALA A 222 -0.47 4.72 25.81
N ASN A 223 -0.96 5.77 26.48
CA ASN A 223 -1.47 6.97 25.80
C ASN A 223 -0.38 7.70 24.98
N GLY A 224 0.86 7.78 25.50
CA GLY A 224 1.97 8.39 24.77
C GLY A 224 2.33 7.58 23.51
N ILE A 225 2.24 6.26 23.57
CA ILE A 225 2.46 5.36 22.41
C ILE A 225 1.34 5.52 21.41
N SER A 226 0.08 5.53 21.84
CA SER A 226 -1.08 5.75 20.96
C SER A 226 -0.99 7.08 20.24
N ASN A 227 -0.69 8.17 20.93
CA ASN A 227 -0.50 9.49 20.30
C ASN A 227 0.65 9.48 19.27
N LEU A 228 1.79 8.89 19.63
CA LEU A 228 2.93 8.74 18.70
C LEU A 228 2.53 8.00 17.42
N PHE A 229 1.71 6.95 17.53
CA PHE A 229 1.26 6.16 16.40
C PHE A 229 0.17 6.86 15.57
N GLN A 230 -0.74 7.58 16.22
CA GLN A 230 -1.72 8.40 15.51
C GLN A 230 -1.03 9.49 14.67
N ASP A 231 -0.02 10.14 15.23
CA ASP A 231 0.74 11.17 14.54
C ASP A 231 1.59 10.62 13.38
N SER A 232 2.12 9.40 13.48
CA SER A 232 3.08 8.84 12.53
C SER A 232 2.50 7.79 11.59
N ILE A 233 1.83 6.77 12.12
CA ILE A 233 1.38 5.60 11.35
C ILE A 233 0.00 5.82 10.77
N ALA A 234 -0.93 6.40 11.53
CA ALA A 234 -2.28 6.66 11.04
C ALA A 234 -2.28 7.69 9.89
N SER A 235 -1.30 8.59 9.84
CA SER A 235 -1.07 9.48 8.70
C SER A 235 -0.41 8.79 7.50
N GLY A 236 0.19 7.59 7.71
CA GLY A 236 0.97 6.88 6.69
C GLY A 236 2.36 7.45 6.43
N ASN A 237 2.86 8.34 7.30
CA ASN A 237 4.12 9.05 7.10
C ASN A 237 5.34 8.29 7.61
N ALA A 238 5.14 7.28 8.45
CA ALA A 238 6.18 6.36 8.90
C ALA A 238 5.63 4.93 8.98
N SER A 239 6.50 3.95 8.90
CA SER A 239 6.16 2.55 9.25
C SER A 239 6.63 2.24 10.66
N ALA A 240 5.90 1.34 11.35
CA ALA A 240 6.27 0.95 12.70
C ALA A 240 6.46 -0.55 12.87
N THR A 241 7.30 -0.88 13.83
CA THR A 241 7.43 -2.22 14.39
C THR A 241 7.37 -2.13 15.92
N VAL A 242 6.48 -2.91 16.51
CA VAL A 242 6.36 -3.05 17.96
C VAL A 242 6.78 -4.45 18.36
N THR A 243 7.64 -4.58 19.33
CA THR A 243 7.99 -5.86 19.94
C THR A 243 7.64 -5.80 21.41
N GLY A 244 6.96 -6.81 21.91
CA GLY A 244 6.52 -6.84 23.29
C GLY A 244 5.98 -8.20 23.73
N GLU A 245 5.35 -8.20 24.88
CA GLU A 245 4.73 -9.35 25.50
C GLU A 245 3.24 -9.05 25.71
N LYS A 246 2.36 -9.95 25.28
CA LYS A 246 0.91 -9.85 25.52
C LYS A 246 0.55 -10.23 26.95
N GLN A 247 -0.72 -10.01 27.32
CA GLN A 247 -1.24 -10.33 28.67
C GLN A 247 -1.12 -11.82 29.01
N ASP A 248 -1.09 -12.70 28.02
CA ASP A 248 -0.91 -14.16 28.18
C ASP A 248 0.56 -14.61 28.25
N GLY A 249 1.51 -13.66 28.26
CA GLY A 249 2.96 -13.93 28.29
C GLY A 249 3.58 -14.22 26.90
N THR A 250 2.78 -14.22 25.84
CA THR A 250 3.27 -14.48 24.47
C THR A 250 4.11 -13.30 23.96
N LYS A 251 5.35 -13.57 23.54
CA LYS A 251 6.20 -12.57 22.87
C LYS A 251 5.79 -12.42 21.42
N VAL A 252 5.51 -11.20 21.03
CA VAL A 252 5.07 -10.87 19.67
C VAL A 252 5.88 -9.72 19.07
N LYS A 253 6.01 -9.76 17.76
CA LYS A 253 6.52 -8.66 16.95
C LYS A 253 5.46 -8.33 15.91
N ILE A 254 4.87 -7.15 15.98
CA ILE A 254 3.86 -6.68 15.04
C ILE A 254 4.37 -5.48 14.24
N THR A 255 3.88 -5.34 13.04
CA THR A 255 4.20 -4.22 12.12
C THR A 255 2.93 -3.38 11.91
N ASP A 256 3.08 -2.23 11.26
CA ASP A 256 1.98 -1.36 10.84
C ASP A 256 0.84 -2.12 10.15
N ASN A 257 1.13 -3.15 9.34
CA ASN A 257 0.11 -4.00 8.71
C ASN A 257 -0.71 -4.88 9.67
N GLN A 258 -0.28 -4.97 10.92
CA GLN A 258 -0.92 -5.75 11.99
C GLN A 258 -1.37 -4.85 13.15
N LEU A 259 -1.04 -3.55 13.08
CA LEU A 259 -1.54 -2.54 13.99
C LEU A 259 -2.96 -2.17 13.58
N GLY A 260 -3.90 -2.50 14.44
CA GLY A 260 -5.30 -2.21 14.22
C GLY A 260 -6.14 -3.39 13.70
N SER A 261 -7.45 -3.22 13.80
CA SER A 261 -8.43 -4.17 13.29
C SER A 261 -8.47 -4.14 11.75
N GLU A 262 -8.73 -5.30 11.15
CA GLU A 262 -8.95 -5.38 9.70
C GLU A 262 -10.27 -4.66 9.35
N LEU A 263 -10.18 -3.66 8.46
CA LEU A 263 -11.36 -3.03 7.91
C LEU A 263 -12.14 -4.01 7.03
N GLN A 264 -13.46 -3.88 7.02
CA GLN A 264 -14.34 -4.74 6.25
C GLN A 264 -15.32 -3.91 5.44
N ILE A 265 -15.64 -4.40 4.24
CA ILE A 265 -16.67 -3.84 3.37
C ILE A 265 -17.68 -4.93 3.00
N PRO A 266 -18.98 -4.67 3.12
CA PRO A 266 -20.02 -5.57 2.61
C PRO A 266 -19.85 -5.75 1.10
N SER A 267 -19.79 -6.98 0.64
CA SER A 267 -19.69 -7.28 -0.80
C SER A 267 -20.11 -8.71 -1.06
N ALA A 268 -20.93 -8.92 -2.06
CA ALA A 268 -21.32 -10.22 -2.55
C ALA A 268 -20.57 -10.55 -3.84
N GLY A 269 -20.11 -11.78 -3.98
CA GLY A 269 -19.46 -12.27 -5.19
C GLY A 269 -18.03 -11.72 -5.42
N ASN A 270 -17.57 -11.84 -6.66
CA ASN A 270 -16.25 -11.39 -7.07
C ASN A 270 -16.23 -9.89 -7.34
N LEU A 271 -15.14 -9.23 -6.93
CA LEU A 271 -14.94 -7.80 -7.17
C LEU A 271 -14.62 -7.52 -8.65
N SER A 272 -15.22 -6.46 -9.19
CA SER A 272 -15.02 -6.01 -10.57
C SER A 272 -14.79 -4.49 -10.64
N ALA A 273 -14.63 -3.96 -11.84
CA ALA A 273 -14.55 -2.52 -12.06
C ALA A 273 -15.83 -1.77 -11.68
N ASP A 274 -16.99 -2.44 -11.72
CA ASP A 274 -18.29 -1.87 -11.33
C ASP A 274 -18.40 -1.61 -9.82
N ASP A 275 -17.57 -2.26 -9.01
CA ASP A 275 -17.53 -2.06 -7.56
C ASP A 275 -16.74 -0.83 -7.13
N ASP A 276 -15.92 -0.24 -8.00
CA ASP A 276 -14.96 0.81 -7.63
C ASP A 276 -15.64 2.04 -7.02
N GLU A 277 -16.74 2.52 -7.63
CA GLU A 277 -17.47 3.66 -7.09
C GLU A 277 -18.10 3.34 -5.73
N ARG A 278 -18.64 2.15 -5.56
CA ARG A 278 -19.23 1.69 -4.30
C ARG A 278 -18.16 1.60 -3.20
N ILE A 279 -17.00 1.03 -3.51
CA ILE A 279 -15.87 0.94 -2.59
C ILE A 279 -15.37 2.34 -2.20
N ALA A 280 -15.18 3.22 -3.18
CA ALA A 280 -14.74 4.59 -2.98
C ALA A 280 -15.70 5.37 -2.07
N ASN A 281 -17.00 5.32 -2.37
CA ASN A 281 -18.04 5.99 -1.60
C ASN A 281 -18.16 5.44 -0.17
N TYR A 282 -17.99 4.12 0.02
CA TYR A 282 -17.97 3.51 1.34
C TYR A 282 -16.80 4.06 2.19
N CYS A 283 -15.60 4.13 1.64
CA CYS A 283 -14.43 4.66 2.35
C CYS A 283 -14.57 6.15 2.65
N LYS A 284 -15.12 6.93 1.71
CA LYS A 284 -15.33 8.36 1.87
C LYS A 284 -16.38 8.67 2.95
N SER A 285 -17.51 7.96 2.96
CA SER A 285 -18.58 8.15 3.94
C SER A 285 -18.15 7.85 5.39
N ARG A 286 -17.08 7.09 5.58
CA ARG A 286 -16.49 6.72 6.86
C ARG A 286 -15.24 7.52 7.23
N ASN A 287 -14.88 8.53 6.44
CA ASN A 287 -13.67 9.34 6.61
C ASN A 287 -12.37 8.50 6.70
N TYR A 288 -12.30 7.38 5.96
CA TYR A 288 -11.10 6.56 5.93
C TYR A 288 -9.97 7.16 5.08
N LEU A 289 -10.29 8.13 4.23
CA LEU A 289 -9.36 8.79 3.33
C LEU A 289 -9.16 10.23 3.81
N PRO A 290 -7.97 10.60 4.34
CA PRO A 290 -7.67 11.96 4.69
C PRO A 290 -7.62 12.86 3.45
N GLU A 291 -7.84 14.14 3.65
CA GLU A 291 -7.71 15.13 2.58
C GLU A 291 -6.28 15.23 2.06
N ALA A 292 -6.14 15.63 0.80
CA ALA A 292 -4.84 15.92 0.21
C ALA A 292 -4.24 17.20 0.82
N SER A 293 -2.90 17.24 0.97
CA SER A 293 -2.18 18.46 1.30
C SER A 293 -2.35 19.53 0.22
N GLU A 294 -2.10 20.78 0.54
CA GLU A 294 -2.19 21.88 -0.44
C GLU A 294 -1.14 21.71 -1.56
N GLU A 295 0.04 21.19 -1.23
CA GLU A 295 1.09 20.85 -2.17
C GLU A 295 0.63 19.77 -3.14
N ASN A 296 0.00 18.71 -2.65
CA ASN A 296 -0.54 17.64 -3.48
C ASN A 296 -1.71 18.12 -4.35
N LYS A 297 -2.57 18.99 -3.84
CA LYS A 297 -3.63 19.64 -4.63
C LYS A 297 -3.04 20.47 -5.78
N ALA A 298 -1.99 21.22 -5.51
CA ALA A 298 -1.31 22.04 -6.53
C ALA A 298 -0.63 21.18 -7.61
N LEU A 299 0.05 20.11 -7.23
CA LEU A 299 0.68 19.17 -8.18
C LEU A 299 -0.36 18.44 -9.01
N TYR A 300 -1.44 17.98 -8.40
CA TYR A 300 -2.54 17.35 -9.09
C TYR A 300 -3.18 18.30 -10.12
N GLY A 301 -3.38 19.58 -9.74
CA GLY A 301 -3.87 20.60 -10.66
C GLY A 301 -2.98 20.78 -11.91
N LYS A 302 -1.66 20.72 -11.76
CA LYS A 302 -0.72 20.77 -12.89
C LYS A 302 -0.78 19.52 -13.78
N ALA A 303 -1.12 18.36 -13.20
CA ALA A 303 -1.19 17.10 -13.91
C ALA A 303 -2.54 16.86 -14.62
N LEU A 304 -3.59 17.65 -14.34
CA LEU A 304 -4.95 17.40 -14.84
C LEU A 304 -5.02 17.23 -16.36
N ASN A 305 -4.39 18.11 -17.14
CA ASN A 305 -4.40 18.02 -18.60
C ASN A 305 -3.80 16.70 -19.10
N ILE A 306 -2.75 16.21 -18.44
CA ILE A 306 -2.11 14.94 -18.78
C ILE A 306 -3.05 13.76 -18.45
N LEU A 307 -3.70 13.80 -17.30
CA LEU A 307 -4.64 12.76 -16.86
C LEU A 307 -5.86 12.70 -17.78
N GLU A 308 -6.41 13.84 -18.19
CA GLU A 308 -7.49 13.93 -19.17
C GLU A 308 -7.10 13.32 -20.53
N LEU A 309 -5.91 13.64 -21.03
CA LEU A 309 -5.38 13.07 -22.27
C LEU A 309 -5.18 11.56 -22.19
N LEU A 310 -4.77 11.03 -21.04
CA LEU A 310 -4.62 9.59 -20.86
C LEU A 310 -5.96 8.87 -20.87
N VAL A 311 -7.00 9.43 -20.25
CA VAL A 311 -8.36 8.86 -20.25
C VAL A 311 -8.99 8.94 -21.64
N SER A 312 -8.76 10.00 -22.40
CA SER A 312 -9.33 10.15 -23.75
C SER A 312 -8.72 9.24 -24.82
N LYS A 313 -7.60 8.58 -24.53
CA LYS A 313 -6.91 7.65 -25.46
C LYS A 313 -7.32 6.18 -25.26
N ILE A 314 -8.12 5.88 -24.25
CA ILE A 314 -8.69 4.57 -23.96
C ILE A 314 -10.06 4.47 -24.63
#